data_fe18e9c5f7b102d9f85af87a0480b6f7
#
_entry.id   fe18e9c5f7b102d9f85af87a0480b6f7
#
_cell.length_a   1.000
_cell.length_b   1.000
_cell.length_c   1.000
_cell.angle_alpha   90.00
_cell.angle_beta   90.00
_cell.angle_gamma   90.00
#
_symmetry.space_group_name_H-M   'P 1'
#
loop_
_entity.id
_entity.type
_entity.pdbx_description
1 polymer ?
#
loop_
_entity_poly.entity_id
_entity_poly.type
_entity_poly.pdbx_seq_one_letter_code
_entity_poly.pdbx_strand_id
1 'polypeptide(L)'
;MAKSFLPTIFEHPYEIDPKYGKSVAYFSMEYAIDNSFKIYSGGLGYLSGSHMRSAHDLRQNLVGVGILWSYGYYNQIRAEDGSMATQYMRKNYPFLEDHNIKFLIHVCGAPVWVKAYFLNPETFGTAPMFFLSTDLEENDEESRNISRRLYDANGFTRIAQYVLLGKGGARLFDELGIEPEIYHLNEAHGLAAAFHVLAKTGSVEEVRK
;
A
#
# COMPACT_ATOMS: atom_id res chain seq x y z
N MET A 1 11.40 26.63 -7.25
CA MET A 1 12.52 25.86 -6.63
C MET A 1 11.88 24.73 -5.82
N ALA A 2 11.98 23.52 -6.32
CA ALA A 2 11.49 22.35 -5.59
C ALA A 2 12.36 22.13 -4.35
N LYS A 3 11.78 22.16 -3.15
CA LYS A 3 12.49 21.73 -1.95
C LYS A 3 12.83 20.26 -2.13
N SER A 4 14.10 19.92 -2.28
CA SER A 4 14.55 18.55 -2.17
C SER A 4 14.37 18.16 -0.70
N PHE A 5 13.32 17.40 -0.41
CA PHE A 5 13.25 16.70 0.85
C PHE A 5 14.35 15.64 0.82
N LEU A 6 15.24 15.66 1.81
CA LEU A 6 16.14 14.54 2.05
C LEU A 6 15.27 13.31 2.34
N PRO A 7 15.58 12.15 1.74
CA PRO A 7 14.83 10.93 2.00
C PRO A 7 14.84 10.66 3.52
N THR A 8 13.69 10.29 4.06
CA THR A 8 13.60 9.82 5.44
C THR A 8 14.30 8.46 5.47
N ILE A 9 15.44 8.35 6.13
CA ILE A 9 16.11 7.05 6.27
C ILE A 9 15.23 6.17 7.14
N PHE A 10 14.68 5.11 6.54
CA PHE A 10 13.91 4.12 7.26
C PHE A 10 14.85 3.14 7.96
N GLU A 11 14.69 3.02 9.26
CA GLU A 11 15.34 1.98 10.05
C GLU A 11 14.32 0.87 10.34
N HIS A 12 14.72 -0.39 10.09
CA HIS A 12 13.85 -1.52 10.34
C HIS A 12 13.57 -1.64 11.85
N PRO A 13 12.31 -1.70 12.29
CA PRO A 13 11.95 -1.59 13.72
C PRO A 13 12.28 -2.83 14.56
N TYR A 14 12.85 -3.87 13.97
CA TYR A 14 13.39 -5.04 14.66
C TYR A 14 14.71 -5.50 14.04
N GLU A 15 15.52 -6.25 14.79
CA GLU A 15 16.74 -6.87 14.29
C GLU A 15 16.39 -7.94 13.25
N ILE A 16 16.98 -7.83 12.06
CA ILE A 16 16.74 -8.74 10.95
C ILE A 16 17.54 -10.02 11.16
N ASP A 17 16.89 -11.19 11.00
CA ASP A 17 17.60 -12.47 10.97
C ASP A 17 18.48 -12.51 9.70
N PRO A 18 19.81 -12.72 9.82
CA PRO A 18 20.71 -12.78 8.67
C PRO A 18 20.31 -13.79 7.58
N LYS A 19 19.59 -14.84 7.95
CA LYS A 19 19.06 -15.83 7.01
C LYS A 19 18.06 -15.21 6.04
N TYR A 20 17.38 -14.14 6.43
CA TYR A 20 16.36 -13.42 5.67
C TYR A 20 16.77 -11.99 5.37
N GLY A 21 18.08 -11.75 5.20
CA GLY A 21 18.65 -10.41 5.06
C GLY A 21 18.30 -9.69 3.75
N LYS A 22 17.88 -10.42 2.69
CA LYS A 22 17.47 -9.79 1.43
C LYS A 22 16.30 -8.84 1.64
N SER A 23 16.43 -7.61 1.13
CA SER A 23 15.39 -6.59 1.22
C SER A 23 14.24 -6.90 0.28
N VAL A 24 13.03 -7.05 0.84
CA VAL A 24 11.79 -7.40 0.11
C VAL A 24 10.76 -6.30 0.24
N ALA A 25 10.32 -5.76 -0.89
CA ALA A 25 9.12 -4.92 -0.98
C ALA A 25 7.92 -5.79 -1.35
N TYR A 26 6.93 -5.92 -0.46
CA TYR A 26 5.75 -6.76 -0.68
C TYR A 26 4.51 -5.90 -0.94
N PHE A 27 3.85 -6.12 -2.09
CA PHE A 27 2.72 -5.32 -2.56
C PHE A 27 1.43 -6.12 -2.55
N SER A 28 0.39 -5.63 -1.89
CA SER A 28 -0.95 -6.20 -1.96
C SER A 28 -2.05 -5.15 -1.92
N MET A 29 -3.15 -5.41 -2.63
CA MET A 29 -4.36 -4.56 -2.60
C MET A 29 -5.09 -4.63 -1.27
N GLU A 30 -4.93 -5.72 -0.54
CA GLU A 30 -5.67 -6.00 0.68
C GLU A 30 -4.84 -6.80 1.69
N TYR A 31 -5.08 -6.54 2.98
CA TYR A 31 -4.45 -7.24 4.09
C TYR A 31 -5.46 -7.49 5.21
N ALA A 32 -5.73 -8.75 5.51
CA ALA A 32 -6.54 -9.15 6.65
C ALA A 32 -5.63 -9.34 7.87
N ILE A 33 -5.33 -8.25 8.55
CA ILE A 33 -4.45 -8.22 9.72
C ILE A 33 -5.26 -8.35 11.01
N ASP A 34 -6.22 -7.44 11.19
CA ASP A 34 -7.07 -7.41 12.37
C ASP A 34 -8.50 -6.99 11.99
N ASN A 35 -9.47 -7.40 12.81
CA ASN A 35 -10.88 -7.06 12.60
C ASN A 35 -11.17 -5.56 12.68
N SER A 36 -10.35 -4.78 13.37
CA SER A 36 -10.44 -3.33 13.43
C SER A 36 -9.90 -2.65 12.17
N PHE A 37 -9.07 -3.34 11.36
CA PHE A 37 -8.45 -2.80 10.16
C PHE A 37 -9.13 -3.34 8.89
N LYS A 38 -10.21 -2.68 8.49
CA LYS A 38 -11.11 -3.10 7.40
C LYS A 38 -10.60 -2.74 6.00
N ILE A 39 -9.42 -3.24 5.63
CA ILE A 39 -8.77 -3.02 4.34
C ILE A 39 -8.66 -4.30 3.49
N TYR A 40 -9.54 -5.24 3.70
CA TYR A 40 -9.59 -6.52 2.98
C TYR A 40 -11.02 -6.92 2.64
N SER A 41 -11.16 -7.82 1.68
CA SER A 41 -12.46 -8.37 1.25
C SER A 41 -12.52 -9.89 1.35
N GLY A 42 -11.43 -10.60 1.12
CA GLY A 42 -11.45 -12.06 1.04
C GLY A 42 -10.10 -12.75 1.17
N GLY A 43 -9.95 -13.88 0.45
CA GLY A 43 -8.82 -14.79 0.59
C GLY A 43 -7.45 -14.18 0.33
N LEU A 44 -7.37 -13.24 -0.63
CA LEU A 44 -6.14 -12.52 -0.92
C LEU A 44 -5.64 -11.73 0.30
N GLY A 45 -6.55 -11.09 1.01
CA GLY A 45 -6.24 -10.35 2.24
C GLY A 45 -5.75 -11.28 3.34
N TYR A 46 -6.36 -12.46 3.51
CA TYR A 46 -5.90 -13.45 4.49
C TYR A 46 -4.52 -14.00 4.16
N LEU A 47 -4.24 -14.26 2.88
CA LEU A 47 -2.91 -14.68 2.43
C LEU A 47 -1.86 -13.63 2.78
N SER A 48 -2.07 -12.39 2.36
CA SER A 48 -1.12 -11.28 2.62
C SER A 48 -0.99 -10.95 4.11
N GLY A 49 -2.08 -10.94 4.86
CA GLY A 49 -2.04 -10.71 6.31
C GLY A 49 -1.25 -11.77 7.04
N SER A 50 -1.46 -13.05 6.71
CA SER A 50 -0.71 -14.18 7.29
C SER A 50 0.78 -14.11 6.91
N HIS A 51 1.08 -13.70 5.67
CA HIS A 51 2.46 -13.53 5.21
C HIS A 51 3.18 -12.43 6.01
N MET A 52 2.52 -11.29 6.27
CA MET A 52 3.10 -10.22 7.09
C MET A 52 3.38 -10.66 8.53
N ARG A 53 2.52 -11.47 9.14
CA ARG A 53 2.75 -12.05 10.46
C ARG A 53 3.93 -13.00 10.47
N SER A 54 3.98 -13.93 9.50
CA SER A 54 5.09 -14.88 9.38
C SER A 54 6.43 -14.16 9.11
N ALA A 55 6.42 -13.09 8.31
CA ALA A 55 7.60 -12.28 8.06
C ALA A 55 8.11 -11.60 9.35
N HIS A 56 7.21 -11.11 10.21
CA HIS A 56 7.55 -10.58 11.53
C HIS A 56 8.15 -11.64 12.44
N ASP A 57 7.48 -12.81 12.56
CA ASP A 57 7.93 -13.90 13.43
C ASP A 57 9.31 -14.43 13.04
N LEU A 58 9.59 -14.45 11.73
CA LEU A 58 10.87 -14.87 11.16
C LEU A 58 11.91 -13.74 11.08
N ARG A 59 11.60 -12.53 11.54
CA ARG A 59 12.49 -11.38 11.48
C ARG A 59 13.01 -11.10 10.06
N GLN A 60 12.14 -11.21 9.05
CA GLN A 60 12.51 -10.98 7.65
C GLN A 60 12.74 -9.49 7.37
N ASN A 61 13.71 -9.19 6.50
CA ASN A 61 13.91 -7.86 5.93
C ASN A 61 12.84 -7.56 4.87
N LEU A 62 11.60 -7.42 5.33
CA LEU A 62 10.43 -7.23 4.47
C LEU A 62 9.62 -6.03 4.92
N VAL A 63 9.22 -5.21 3.95
CA VAL A 63 8.29 -4.08 4.15
C VAL A 63 7.07 -4.28 3.28
N GLY A 64 5.88 -4.27 3.91
CA GLY A 64 4.60 -4.36 3.21
C GLY A 64 4.11 -3.01 2.71
N VAL A 65 3.50 -2.99 1.52
CA VAL A 65 2.85 -1.80 0.96
C VAL A 65 1.43 -2.14 0.52
N GLY A 66 0.49 -1.31 0.96
CA GLY A 66 -0.92 -1.38 0.59
C GLY A 66 -1.53 -0.02 0.33
N ILE A 67 -2.84 0.00 0.14
CA ILE A 67 -3.61 1.25 0.00
C ILE A 67 -4.48 1.42 1.25
N LEU A 68 -4.50 2.63 1.79
CA LEU A 68 -5.38 3.02 2.89
C LEU A 68 -6.77 3.35 2.34
N TRP A 69 -7.63 2.35 2.34
CA TRP A 69 -8.99 2.48 1.83
C TRP A 69 -9.86 3.29 2.79
N SER A 70 -10.17 4.55 2.43
CA SER A 70 -10.94 5.45 3.31
C SER A 70 -12.35 4.93 3.64
N TYR A 71 -12.93 4.08 2.79
CA TYR A 71 -14.23 3.43 3.03
C TYR A 71 -14.11 1.90 3.12
N GLY A 72 -12.90 1.34 2.94
CA GLY A 72 -12.67 -0.10 2.98
C GLY A 72 -13.42 -0.85 1.87
N TYR A 73 -13.87 -2.08 2.20
CA TYR A 73 -14.85 -2.82 1.44
C TYR A 73 -16.25 -2.52 1.99
N TYR A 74 -17.32 -2.92 1.32
CA TYR A 74 -18.67 -2.66 1.78
C TYR A 74 -19.03 -3.46 3.05
N ASN A 75 -19.90 -2.89 3.89
CA ASN A 75 -20.57 -3.63 4.94
C ASN A 75 -21.89 -4.17 4.40
N GLN A 76 -22.23 -5.41 4.74
CA GLN A 76 -23.55 -5.97 4.48
C GLN A 76 -24.51 -5.55 5.60
N ILE A 77 -25.64 -4.98 5.23
CA ILE A 77 -26.70 -4.63 6.15
C ILE A 77 -28.01 -5.27 5.68
N ARG A 78 -28.93 -5.49 6.62
CA ARG A 78 -30.27 -5.93 6.29
C ARG A 78 -31.16 -4.71 6.06
N ALA A 79 -31.79 -4.63 4.89
CA ALA A 79 -32.76 -3.60 4.56
C ALA A 79 -34.12 -3.87 5.29
N GLU A 80 -35.01 -2.86 5.31
CA GLU A 80 -36.32 -2.97 5.98
C GLU A 80 -37.21 -4.08 5.40
N ASP A 81 -37.09 -4.35 4.11
CA ASP A 81 -37.79 -5.43 3.41
C ASP A 81 -37.17 -6.82 3.64
N GLY A 82 -36.08 -6.89 4.45
CA GLY A 82 -35.38 -8.12 4.74
C GLY A 82 -34.31 -8.51 3.71
N SER A 83 -34.20 -7.81 2.60
CA SER A 83 -33.13 -8.02 1.60
C SER A 83 -31.76 -7.60 2.11
N MET A 84 -30.69 -8.05 1.42
CA MET A 84 -29.32 -7.61 1.70
C MET A 84 -29.02 -6.31 0.95
N ALA A 85 -28.52 -5.32 1.68
CA ALA A 85 -28.04 -4.06 1.13
C ALA A 85 -26.56 -3.83 1.45
N THR A 86 -25.93 -2.95 0.70
CA THR A 86 -24.53 -2.56 0.92
C THR A 86 -24.45 -1.18 1.56
N GLN A 87 -23.55 -1.03 2.51
CA GLN A 87 -23.26 0.25 3.16
C GLN A 87 -21.77 0.53 3.13
N TYR A 88 -21.42 1.75 2.74
CA TYR A 88 -20.04 2.25 2.83
C TYR A 88 -19.95 3.27 3.95
N MET A 89 -19.02 3.03 4.88
CA MET A 89 -18.75 3.93 5.99
C MET A 89 -17.28 4.38 5.95
N ARG A 90 -17.05 5.68 6.13
CA ARG A 90 -15.68 6.20 6.25
C ARG A 90 -15.01 5.57 7.46
N LYS A 91 -13.77 5.12 7.26
CA LYS A 91 -12.95 4.49 8.28
C LYS A 91 -11.90 5.47 8.79
N ASN A 92 -11.59 5.34 10.06
CA ASN A 92 -10.48 6.05 10.69
C ASN A 92 -9.66 5.02 11.49
N TYR A 93 -8.34 5.09 11.36
CA TYR A 93 -7.41 4.12 11.94
C TYR A 93 -6.36 4.87 12.77
N PRO A 94 -6.67 5.21 14.04
CA PRO A 94 -5.81 6.04 14.89
C PRO A 94 -4.51 5.35 15.31
N PHE A 95 -4.37 4.06 15.05
CA PHE A 95 -3.15 3.28 15.28
C PHE A 95 -2.12 3.41 14.16
N LEU A 96 -2.45 4.05 13.05
CA LEU A 96 -1.50 4.35 11.98
C LEU A 96 -0.72 5.61 12.32
N GLU A 97 0.59 5.54 12.17
CA GLU A 97 1.50 6.66 12.42
C GLU A 97 1.67 7.53 11.16
N ASP A 98 1.65 8.84 11.36
CA ASP A 98 1.88 9.83 10.31
C ASP A 98 3.31 10.38 10.40
N HIS A 99 4.20 9.86 9.57
CA HIS A 99 5.60 10.31 9.51
C HIS A 99 5.81 11.45 8.49
N ASN A 100 4.74 12.10 8.02
CA ASN A 100 4.76 13.18 7.01
C ASN A 100 5.39 12.78 5.67
N ILE A 101 5.38 11.49 5.33
CA ILE A 101 5.89 11.01 4.05
C ILE A 101 4.84 11.32 2.99
N LYS A 102 5.16 12.28 2.12
CA LYS A 102 4.25 12.76 1.08
C LYS A 102 5.03 13.03 -0.21
N PHE A 103 4.51 12.55 -1.31
CA PHE A 103 5.15 12.66 -2.62
C PHE A 103 4.14 12.71 -3.76
N LEU A 104 4.62 13.02 -4.96
CA LEU A 104 3.82 13.14 -6.17
C LEU A 104 4.07 11.94 -7.09
N ILE A 105 2.98 11.39 -7.63
CA ILE A 105 3.03 10.45 -8.75
C ILE A 105 2.18 10.99 -9.91
N HIS A 106 2.33 10.42 -11.11
CA HIS A 106 1.44 10.69 -12.23
C HIS A 106 0.57 9.49 -12.52
N VAL A 107 -0.74 9.70 -12.50
CA VAL A 107 -1.76 8.70 -12.85
C VAL A 107 -2.45 9.19 -14.12
N CYS A 108 -2.34 8.42 -15.20
CA CYS A 108 -2.90 8.80 -16.52
C CYS A 108 -2.50 10.22 -17.00
N GLY A 109 -1.27 10.65 -16.67
CA GLY A 109 -0.75 11.98 -17.00
C GLY A 109 -1.08 13.09 -16.00
N ALA A 110 -2.04 12.90 -15.11
CA ALA A 110 -2.39 13.87 -14.07
C ALA A 110 -1.50 13.71 -12.83
N PRO A 111 -1.03 14.81 -12.19
CA PRO A 111 -0.29 14.75 -10.95
C PRO A 111 -1.23 14.42 -9.79
N VAL A 112 -0.83 13.44 -8.97
CA VAL A 112 -1.60 12.98 -7.80
C VAL A 112 -0.69 12.97 -6.58
N TRP A 113 -1.07 13.71 -5.54
CA TRP A 113 -0.40 13.68 -4.25
C TRP A 113 -0.73 12.39 -3.49
N VAL A 114 0.30 11.76 -2.97
CA VAL A 114 0.20 10.53 -2.18
C VAL A 114 0.82 10.77 -0.82
N LYS A 115 0.14 10.30 0.23
CA LYS A 115 0.67 10.26 1.60
C LYS A 115 0.75 8.82 2.06
N ALA A 116 1.86 8.47 2.73
CA ALA A 116 2.05 7.17 3.32
C ALA A 116 1.85 7.22 4.84
N TYR A 117 1.10 6.25 5.36
CA TYR A 117 0.90 6.03 6.80
C TYR A 117 1.58 4.73 7.20
N PHE A 118 2.25 4.74 8.33
CA PHE A 118 3.02 3.62 8.84
C PHE A 118 2.21 2.79 9.82
N LEU A 119 2.25 1.46 9.67
CA LEU A 119 1.78 0.51 10.67
C LEU A 119 3.00 -0.11 11.35
N ASN A 120 3.15 0.21 12.63
CA ASN A 120 4.22 -0.32 13.46
C ASN A 120 4.00 -1.82 13.72
N PRO A 121 5.04 -2.66 13.57
CA PRO A 121 4.98 -4.10 13.85
C PRO A 121 4.38 -4.47 15.20
N GLU A 122 4.65 -3.70 16.25
CA GLU A 122 4.16 -3.98 17.59
C GLU A 122 2.64 -3.87 17.74
N THR A 123 1.97 -3.15 16.80
CA THR A 123 0.52 -2.94 16.87
C THR A 123 -0.25 -4.25 16.70
N PHE A 124 0.16 -5.08 15.73
CA PHE A 124 -0.54 -6.33 15.42
C PHE A 124 0.39 -7.52 15.17
N GLY A 125 1.68 -7.42 15.45
CA GLY A 125 2.66 -8.49 15.22
C GLY A 125 2.85 -8.78 13.73
N THR A 126 3.10 -7.76 12.92
CA THR A 126 3.34 -7.88 11.47
C THR A 126 4.72 -7.33 11.10
N ALA A 127 5.23 -7.67 9.91
CA ALA A 127 6.32 -6.88 9.33
C ALA A 127 5.93 -5.39 9.27
N PRO A 128 6.88 -4.44 9.21
CA PRO A 128 6.56 -3.03 9.02
C PRO A 128 5.80 -2.82 7.72
N MET A 129 4.76 -1.98 7.75
CA MET A 129 3.89 -1.78 6.60
C MET A 129 3.58 -0.30 6.38
N PHE A 130 3.43 0.08 5.13
CA PHE A 130 2.97 1.41 4.73
C PHE A 130 1.70 1.33 3.91
N PHE A 131 0.79 2.26 4.18
CA PHE A 131 -0.49 2.37 3.48
C PHE A 131 -0.61 3.71 2.79
N LEU A 132 -0.79 3.68 1.46
CA LEU A 132 -0.86 4.84 0.59
C LEU A 132 -2.27 5.42 0.55
N SER A 133 -2.40 6.72 0.69
CA SER A 133 -3.65 7.45 0.56
C SER A 133 -3.52 8.59 -0.44
N THR A 134 -4.54 8.77 -1.27
CA THR A 134 -4.72 9.96 -2.12
C THR A 134 -5.82 10.88 -1.60
N ASP A 135 -6.46 10.55 -0.47
CA ASP A 135 -7.52 11.38 0.15
C ASP A 135 -6.92 12.59 0.87
N LEU A 136 -6.37 13.51 0.09
CA LEU A 136 -5.68 14.73 0.50
C LEU A 136 -6.37 15.96 -0.08
N GLU A 137 -6.33 17.08 0.64
CA GLU A 137 -6.95 18.34 0.19
C GLU A 137 -6.31 18.92 -1.08
N GLU A 138 -5.04 18.60 -1.32
CA GLU A 138 -4.32 19.04 -2.51
C GLU A 138 -4.74 18.33 -3.80
N ASN A 139 -5.46 17.23 -3.67
CA ASN A 139 -5.98 16.46 -4.80
C ASN A 139 -7.41 16.91 -5.16
N ASP A 140 -7.72 16.84 -6.44
CA ASP A 140 -9.10 16.94 -6.91
C ASP A 140 -9.93 15.72 -6.47
N GLU A 141 -11.25 15.78 -6.66
CA GLU A 141 -12.15 14.71 -6.20
C GLU A 141 -11.87 13.37 -6.89
N GLU A 142 -11.53 13.36 -8.17
CA GLU A 142 -11.23 12.14 -8.93
C GLU A 142 -9.96 11.46 -8.37
N SER A 143 -8.90 12.23 -8.17
CA SER A 143 -7.66 11.75 -7.56
C SER A 143 -7.86 11.25 -6.13
N ARG A 144 -8.65 11.95 -5.32
CA ARG A 144 -9.00 11.52 -3.95
C ARG A 144 -9.75 10.19 -3.94
N ASN A 145 -10.58 9.94 -4.94
CA ASN A 145 -11.38 8.72 -5.04
C ASN A 145 -10.54 7.46 -5.35
N ILE A 146 -9.28 7.58 -5.80
CA ILE A 146 -8.41 6.43 -6.08
C ILE A 146 -8.25 5.53 -4.85
N SER A 147 -8.01 6.10 -3.65
CA SER A 147 -7.87 5.34 -2.40
C SER A 147 -9.18 5.22 -1.60
N ARG A 148 -10.35 5.41 -2.26
CA ARG A 148 -11.63 5.45 -1.56
C ARG A 148 -12.17 4.07 -1.20
N ARG A 149 -12.31 3.17 -2.18
CA ARG A 149 -12.94 1.86 -2.02
C ARG A 149 -12.09 0.76 -2.59
N LEU A 150 -11.92 -0.30 -1.83
CA LEU A 150 -11.27 -1.51 -2.32
C LEU A 150 -12.09 -2.10 -3.49
N TYR A 151 -11.43 -2.37 -4.61
CA TYR A 151 -12.04 -2.92 -5.83
C TYR A 151 -13.20 -2.09 -6.39
N ASP A 152 -12.94 -0.83 -6.71
CA ASP A 152 -13.95 0.03 -7.32
C ASP A 152 -14.54 -0.60 -8.58
N ALA A 153 -15.84 -0.44 -8.78
CA ALA A 153 -16.55 -0.99 -9.94
C ALA A 153 -16.17 -0.27 -11.26
N ASN A 154 -15.73 0.99 -11.17
CA ASN A 154 -15.26 1.75 -12.32
C ASN A 154 -13.89 1.24 -12.77
N GLY A 155 -13.77 0.79 -14.01
CA GLY A 155 -12.53 0.23 -14.57
C GLY A 155 -11.37 1.23 -14.62
N PHE A 156 -11.63 2.50 -14.86
CA PHE A 156 -10.61 3.55 -14.86
C PHE A 156 -10.05 3.76 -13.45
N THR A 157 -10.93 3.92 -12.46
CA THR A 157 -10.53 4.04 -11.05
C THR A 157 -9.72 2.81 -10.60
N ARG A 158 -10.13 1.61 -11.04
CA ARG A 158 -9.39 0.36 -10.72
C ARG A 158 -7.98 0.36 -11.29
N ILE A 159 -7.78 0.81 -12.54
CA ILE A 159 -6.44 0.96 -13.12
C ILE A 159 -5.63 1.99 -12.33
N ALA A 160 -6.23 3.12 -11.97
CA ALA A 160 -5.58 4.14 -11.13
C ALA A 160 -5.15 3.59 -9.77
N GLN A 161 -5.94 2.69 -9.15
CA GLN A 161 -5.58 1.96 -7.92
C GLN A 161 -4.35 1.07 -8.12
N TYR A 162 -4.24 0.38 -9.26
CA TYR A 162 -3.07 -0.45 -9.56
C TYR A 162 -1.81 0.41 -9.80
N VAL A 163 -1.96 1.58 -10.43
CA VAL A 163 -0.86 2.55 -10.58
C VAL A 163 -0.45 3.11 -9.21
N LEU A 164 -1.41 3.45 -8.36
CA LEU A 164 -1.12 3.90 -6.99
C LEU A 164 -0.36 2.84 -6.20
N LEU A 165 -0.84 1.58 -6.19
CA LEU A 165 -0.18 0.50 -5.47
C LEU A 165 1.24 0.27 -6.01
N GLY A 166 1.39 0.02 -7.31
CA GLY A 166 2.67 -0.37 -7.89
C GLY A 166 3.65 0.79 -7.98
N LYS A 167 3.31 1.82 -8.76
CA LYS A 167 4.20 2.98 -8.96
C LYS A 167 4.33 3.83 -7.70
N GLY A 168 3.22 4.07 -6.98
CA GLY A 168 3.23 4.81 -5.72
C GLY A 168 4.01 4.07 -4.65
N GLY A 169 3.84 2.75 -4.53
CA GLY A 169 4.60 1.93 -3.59
C GLY A 169 6.09 1.89 -3.91
N ALA A 170 6.47 1.70 -5.18
CA ALA A 170 7.89 1.74 -5.58
C ALA A 170 8.50 3.13 -5.32
N ARG A 171 7.76 4.22 -5.59
CA ARG A 171 8.19 5.58 -5.26
C ARG A 171 8.36 5.79 -3.75
N LEU A 172 7.52 5.18 -2.93
CA LEU A 172 7.66 5.24 -1.47
C LEU A 172 9.03 4.72 -1.01
N PHE A 173 9.53 3.62 -1.59
CA PHE A 173 10.84 3.08 -1.23
C PHE A 173 11.97 4.06 -1.56
N ASP A 174 11.87 4.82 -2.66
CA ASP A 174 12.81 5.90 -2.94
C ASP A 174 12.76 6.99 -1.84
N GLU A 175 11.57 7.37 -1.37
CA GLU A 175 11.40 8.37 -0.30
C GLU A 175 11.93 7.87 1.05
N LEU A 176 11.89 6.55 1.29
CA LEU A 176 12.42 5.90 2.51
C LEU A 176 13.92 5.64 2.44
N GLY A 177 14.56 5.84 1.28
CA GLY A 177 15.97 5.49 1.07
C GLY A 177 16.23 3.98 1.08
N ILE A 178 15.22 3.17 0.78
CA ILE A 178 15.33 1.71 0.68
C ILE A 178 15.48 1.32 -0.79
N GLU A 179 16.44 0.45 -1.07
CA GLU A 179 16.57 -0.21 -2.38
C GLU A 179 16.19 -1.69 -2.24
N PRO A 180 14.94 -2.07 -2.56
CA PRO A 180 14.53 -3.47 -2.49
C PRO A 180 15.31 -4.34 -3.49
N GLU A 181 15.82 -5.47 -3.03
CA GLU A 181 16.40 -6.50 -3.90
C GLU A 181 15.31 -7.33 -4.58
N ILE A 182 14.12 -7.43 -3.94
CA ILE A 182 12.98 -8.21 -4.42
C ILE A 182 11.70 -7.38 -4.34
N TYR A 183 11.00 -7.26 -5.47
CA TYR A 183 9.65 -6.73 -5.55
C TYR A 183 8.67 -7.91 -5.63
N HIS A 184 8.07 -8.26 -4.49
CA HIS A 184 7.08 -9.33 -4.41
C HIS A 184 5.68 -8.76 -4.64
N LEU A 185 5.10 -9.08 -5.78
CA LEU A 185 3.76 -8.65 -6.15
C LEU A 185 2.75 -9.75 -5.80
N ASN A 186 1.84 -9.47 -4.87
CA ASN A 186 0.74 -10.37 -4.59
C ASN A 186 -0.36 -10.10 -5.61
N GLU A 187 -0.51 -11.00 -6.59
CA GLU A 187 -1.30 -10.84 -7.81
C GLU A 187 -0.75 -9.74 -8.75
N ALA A 188 -1.45 -9.49 -9.84
CA ALA A 188 -1.04 -8.52 -10.86
C ALA A 188 -1.24 -7.05 -10.44
N HIS A 189 -1.86 -6.78 -9.31
CA HIS A 189 -2.27 -5.44 -8.89
C HIS A 189 -1.11 -4.46 -8.70
N GLY A 190 0.06 -4.97 -8.30
CA GLY A 190 1.28 -4.19 -8.11
C GLY A 190 2.17 -4.07 -9.37
N LEU A 191 1.76 -4.60 -10.53
CA LEU A 191 2.61 -4.69 -11.73
C LEU A 191 3.21 -3.34 -12.16
N ALA A 192 2.55 -2.21 -11.87
CA ALA A 192 3.06 -0.89 -12.18
C ALA A 192 4.40 -0.57 -11.47
N ALA A 193 4.82 -1.32 -10.45
CA ALA A 193 6.15 -1.23 -9.83
C ALA A 193 7.27 -1.56 -10.84
N ALA A 194 7.04 -2.55 -11.72
CA ALA A 194 8.01 -2.93 -12.76
C ALA A 194 8.33 -1.76 -13.71
N PHE A 195 7.33 -0.93 -14.03
CA PHE A 195 7.55 0.26 -14.88
C PHE A 195 8.36 1.34 -14.13
N HIS A 196 8.22 1.44 -12.82
CA HIS A 196 9.04 2.35 -12.02
C HIS A 196 10.51 1.91 -12.02
N VAL A 197 10.77 0.62 -11.78
CA VAL A 197 12.12 0.04 -11.84
C VAL A 197 12.72 0.19 -13.23
N LEU A 198 11.95 -0.08 -14.30
CA LEU A 198 12.39 0.10 -15.69
C LEU A 198 12.76 1.57 -15.95
N ALA A 199 11.95 2.52 -15.51
CA ALA A 199 12.24 3.95 -15.71
C ALA A 199 13.49 4.40 -14.96
N LYS A 200 13.78 3.79 -13.79
CA LYS A 200 14.96 4.09 -12.97
C LYS A 200 16.24 3.48 -13.55
N THR A 201 16.17 2.24 -14.03
CA THR A 201 17.35 1.46 -14.48
C THR A 201 17.59 1.54 -15.99
N GLY A 202 16.56 1.81 -16.78
CA GLY A 202 16.58 1.77 -18.25
C GLY A 202 16.76 0.34 -18.81
N SER A 203 16.65 -0.70 -17.99
CA SER A 203 16.95 -2.09 -18.35
C SER A 203 15.82 -3.05 -18.01
N VAL A 204 15.34 -3.79 -19.03
CA VAL A 204 14.37 -4.89 -18.83
C VAL A 204 15.00 -6.06 -18.07
N GLU A 205 16.30 -6.30 -18.22
CA GLU A 205 17.02 -7.33 -17.47
C GLU A 205 17.01 -7.05 -15.98
N GLU A 206 17.15 -5.80 -15.56
CA GLU A 206 17.06 -5.42 -14.14
C GLU A 206 15.65 -5.64 -13.57
N VAL A 207 14.61 -5.46 -14.37
CA VAL A 207 13.22 -5.73 -13.95
C VAL A 207 12.94 -7.23 -13.79
N ARG A 208 13.71 -8.10 -14.48
CA ARG A 208 13.52 -9.56 -14.47
C ARG A 208 14.33 -10.28 -13.38
N LYS A 209 15.22 -9.60 -12.72
CA LYS A 209 15.99 -10.15 -11.57
C LYS A 209 15.15 -10.26 -10.34
#